data_1263b9f78faa93a6d8f1a4ff4a870ecf
#
_entry.id   1263b9f78faa93a6d8f1a4ff4a870ecf
#
_cell.length_a   1.000
_cell.length_b   1.000
_cell.length_c   1.000
_cell.angle_alpha   90.00
_cell.angle_beta   90.00
_cell.angle_gamma   90.00
#
_symmetry.space_group_name_H-M   'P 1'
#
loop_
_entity.id
_entity.type
_entity.pdbx_description
1 polymer ?
#
loop_
_entity_poly.entity_id
_entity_poly.type
_entity_poly.pdbx_seq_one_letter_code
_entity_poly.pdbx_strand_id
1 'polypeptide(L)'
;MQREDNYQRMIDIIDEVFATGKDKNQIQVTKKDIQKLSKINPNCLSEIANENGPIIWVLMIPTTQKIMEDFLEKKISEKQILENTFPGENYSCIYLCSASTLPEFAGKGLTKKLCLEVIEKMRKSYSIENLFVWPFTVAGKKLAERIATETGLNLFCFI
;
A
#
# COMPACT_ATOMS: atom_id res chain seq x y z
N MET A 1 15.54 -24.54 18.85
CA MET A 1 14.50 -23.53 18.91
C MET A 1 14.21 -22.99 17.51
N GLN A 2 13.03 -23.29 17.01
CA GLN A 2 12.64 -22.77 15.69
C GLN A 2 12.32 -21.28 15.85
N ARG A 3 13.02 -20.43 15.12
CA ARG A 3 12.61 -19.04 14.98
C ARG A 3 11.32 -19.00 14.19
N GLU A 4 10.33 -18.26 14.67
CA GLU A 4 9.20 -17.92 13.83
C GLU A 4 9.74 -17.28 12.56
N ASP A 5 9.28 -17.80 11.43
CA ASP A 5 9.67 -17.25 10.16
C ASP A 5 9.10 -15.81 10.03
N ASN A 6 9.80 -14.95 9.35
CA ASN A 6 9.38 -13.56 9.19
C ASN A 6 8.00 -13.45 8.51
N TYR A 7 7.67 -14.36 7.64
CA TYR A 7 6.37 -14.38 6.97
C TYR A 7 5.22 -14.47 7.98
N GLN A 8 5.30 -15.41 8.93
CA GLN A 8 4.27 -15.56 9.95
C GLN A 8 4.21 -14.33 10.87
N ARG A 9 5.36 -13.78 11.23
CA ARG A 9 5.44 -12.56 12.04
C ARG A 9 4.78 -11.37 11.33
N MET A 10 4.96 -11.24 10.02
CA MET A 10 4.32 -10.18 9.23
C MET A 10 2.81 -10.35 9.18
N ILE A 11 2.33 -11.59 9.00
CA ILE A 11 0.89 -11.88 9.03
C ILE A 11 0.29 -11.49 10.38
N ASP A 12 0.96 -11.84 11.48
CA ASP A 12 0.49 -11.52 12.84
C ASP A 12 0.39 -10.01 13.07
N ILE A 13 1.37 -9.25 12.58
CA ILE A 13 1.35 -7.78 12.67
C ILE A 13 0.17 -7.19 11.89
N ILE A 14 -0.07 -7.67 10.69
CA ILE A 14 -1.18 -7.19 9.85
C ILE A 14 -2.52 -7.49 10.52
N ASP A 15 -2.70 -8.68 11.05
CA ASP A 15 -3.92 -9.07 11.75
C ASP A 15 -4.18 -8.22 12.99
N GLU A 16 -3.11 -7.91 13.75
CA GLU A 16 -3.21 -7.09 14.95
C GLU A 16 -3.55 -5.62 14.64
N VAL A 17 -2.83 -5.02 13.69
CA VAL A 17 -2.95 -3.58 13.39
C VAL A 17 -4.25 -3.27 12.63
N PHE A 18 -4.59 -4.08 11.64
CA PHE A 18 -5.70 -3.78 10.73
C PHE A 18 -6.97 -4.54 11.05
N ALA A 19 -6.94 -5.46 12.02
CA ALA A 19 -8.08 -6.32 12.37
C ALA A 19 -8.70 -6.94 11.11
N THR A 20 -7.87 -7.43 10.21
CA THR A 20 -8.28 -7.99 8.92
C THR A 20 -9.31 -9.10 9.13
N GLY A 21 -10.33 -9.13 8.27
CA GLY A 21 -11.42 -10.08 8.37
C GLY A 21 -12.61 -9.59 9.19
N LYS A 22 -12.50 -8.48 9.92
CA LYS A 22 -13.60 -7.92 10.71
C LYS A 22 -14.43 -6.90 9.95
N ASP A 23 -13.82 -6.19 8.98
CA ASP A 23 -14.52 -5.22 8.15
C ASP A 23 -14.58 -5.72 6.71
N LYS A 24 -15.79 -5.92 6.20
CA LYS A 24 -16.03 -6.40 4.83
C LYS A 24 -15.62 -5.39 3.76
N ASN A 25 -15.48 -4.12 4.13
CA ASN A 25 -15.17 -3.03 3.19
C ASN A 25 -13.67 -2.80 3.05
N GLN A 26 -12.84 -3.44 3.88
CA GLN A 26 -11.38 -3.38 3.78
C GLN A 26 -10.86 -4.39 2.77
N ILE A 27 -9.71 -4.05 2.16
CA ILE A 27 -9.02 -4.97 1.27
C ILE A 27 -8.43 -6.12 2.08
N GLN A 28 -8.84 -7.34 1.74
CA GLN A 28 -8.23 -8.57 2.22
C GLN A 28 -7.50 -9.18 1.04
N VAL A 29 -6.18 -9.32 1.17
CA VAL A 29 -5.36 -9.78 0.05
C VAL A 29 -5.47 -11.30 -0.10
N THR A 30 -6.25 -11.74 -1.06
CA THR A 30 -6.40 -13.15 -1.44
C THR A 30 -5.46 -13.48 -2.60
N LYS A 31 -5.35 -14.77 -2.96
CA LYS A 31 -4.57 -15.18 -4.14
C LYS A 31 -5.08 -14.52 -5.42
N LYS A 32 -6.40 -14.38 -5.54
CA LYS A 32 -7.04 -13.72 -6.69
C LYS A 32 -6.67 -12.25 -6.75
N ASP A 33 -6.61 -11.59 -5.60
CA ASP A 33 -6.22 -10.18 -5.52
C ASP A 33 -4.76 -9.99 -5.90
N ILE A 34 -3.87 -10.89 -5.46
CA ILE A 34 -2.45 -10.86 -5.85
C ILE A 34 -2.30 -10.98 -7.35
N GLN A 35 -3.05 -11.87 -7.99
CA GLN A 35 -3.02 -12.02 -9.45
C GLN A 35 -3.51 -10.74 -10.14
N LYS A 36 -4.59 -10.14 -9.65
CA LYS A 36 -5.12 -8.90 -10.21
C LYS A 36 -4.13 -7.75 -10.05
N LEU A 37 -3.55 -7.60 -8.85
CA LEU A 37 -2.54 -6.57 -8.58
C LEU A 37 -1.34 -6.71 -9.50
N SER A 38 -0.84 -7.92 -9.72
CA SER A 38 0.28 -8.17 -10.62
C SER A 38 -0.02 -7.77 -12.05
N LYS A 39 -1.26 -7.93 -12.50
CA LYS A 39 -1.70 -7.52 -13.83
C LYS A 39 -1.82 -5.99 -13.96
N ILE A 40 -2.19 -5.31 -12.87
CA ILE A 40 -2.22 -3.85 -12.83
C ILE A 40 -0.80 -3.31 -12.92
N ASN A 41 0.07 -3.75 -12.02
CA ASN A 41 1.49 -3.40 -12.01
C ASN A 41 2.26 -4.37 -11.11
N PRO A 42 3.43 -4.88 -11.56
CA PRO A 42 4.21 -5.82 -10.76
C PRO A 42 4.74 -5.24 -9.45
N ASN A 43 4.75 -3.91 -9.29
CA ASN A 43 5.24 -3.23 -8.09
C ASN A 43 4.13 -2.92 -7.07
N CYS A 44 2.88 -3.30 -7.33
CA CYS A 44 1.80 -3.08 -6.37
C CYS A 44 2.10 -3.72 -5.02
N LEU A 45 2.57 -4.96 -5.03
CA LEU A 45 3.07 -5.66 -3.85
C LEU A 45 4.59 -5.69 -3.93
N SER A 46 5.25 -5.02 -3.00
CA SER A 46 6.70 -4.93 -2.95
C SER A 46 7.21 -5.33 -1.58
N GLU A 47 8.40 -5.93 -1.53
CA GLU A 47 8.98 -6.35 -0.27
C GLU A 47 10.49 -6.14 -0.22
N ILE A 48 10.99 -6.02 1.00
CA ILE A 48 12.39 -6.24 1.32
C ILE A 48 12.44 -7.51 2.16
N ALA A 49 13.38 -8.39 1.85
CA ALA A 49 13.54 -9.66 2.56
C ALA A 49 15.01 -9.86 2.97
N ASN A 50 15.20 -10.66 4.01
CA ASN A 50 16.51 -11.17 4.39
C ASN A 50 16.48 -12.70 4.36
N GLU A 51 17.50 -13.36 4.88
CA GLU A 51 17.62 -14.83 4.89
C GLU A 51 16.47 -15.54 5.62
N ASN A 52 15.73 -14.82 6.50
CA ASN A 52 14.63 -15.38 7.28
C ASN A 52 13.25 -15.06 6.67
N GLY A 53 13.22 -14.37 5.54
CA GLY A 53 11.98 -14.00 4.84
C GLY A 53 11.73 -12.50 4.81
N PRO A 54 10.48 -12.06 4.54
CA PRO A 54 10.19 -10.65 4.38
C PRO A 54 10.36 -9.85 5.67
N ILE A 55 10.93 -8.67 5.57
CA ILE A 55 11.07 -7.72 6.69
C ILE A 55 10.20 -6.48 6.50
N ILE A 56 9.83 -6.17 5.27
CA ILE A 56 8.95 -5.05 4.93
C ILE A 56 8.02 -5.49 3.79
N TRP A 57 6.74 -5.22 3.95
CA TRP A 57 5.74 -5.34 2.88
C TRP A 57 5.08 -3.98 2.63
N VAL A 58 4.95 -3.65 1.36
CA VAL A 58 4.26 -2.44 0.92
C VAL A 58 3.24 -2.80 -0.14
N LEU A 59 2.01 -2.32 0.02
CA LEU A 59 0.95 -2.45 -0.97
C LEU A 59 0.54 -1.06 -1.43
N MET A 60 0.73 -0.79 -2.72
CA MET A 60 0.30 0.44 -3.37
C MET A 60 -0.49 0.10 -4.62
N ILE A 61 -1.58 0.81 -4.86
CA ILE A 61 -2.45 0.55 -6.00
C ILE A 61 -2.51 1.81 -6.87
N PRO A 62 -1.93 1.77 -8.09
CA PRO A 62 -2.13 2.86 -9.04
C PRO A 62 -3.56 2.80 -9.55
N THR A 63 -4.21 3.95 -9.66
CA THR A 63 -5.61 4.00 -10.07
C THR A 63 -5.93 5.34 -10.73
N THR A 64 -7.18 5.49 -11.14
CA THR A 64 -7.65 6.70 -11.81
C THR A 64 -8.09 7.76 -10.81
N GLN A 65 -8.12 9.01 -11.26
CA GLN A 65 -8.61 10.12 -10.45
C GLN A 65 -10.08 9.92 -10.04
N LYS A 66 -10.89 9.35 -10.91
CA LYS A 66 -12.29 9.07 -10.59
C LYS A 66 -12.42 8.12 -9.41
N ILE A 67 -11.64 7.05 -9.39
CA ILE A 67 -11.65 6.09 -8.28
C ILE A 67 -11.21 6.77 -6.98
N MET A 68 -10.14 7.56 -7.03
CA MET A 68 -9.70 8.34 -5.86
C MET A 68 -10.82 9.24 -5.34
N GLU A 69 -11.43 10.03 -6.22
CA GLU A 69 -12.52 10.95 -5.83
C GLU A 69 -13.71 10.20 -5.25
N ASP A 70 -14.15 9.11 -5.88
CA ASP A 70 -15.27 8.31 -5.39
C ASP A 70 -14.98 7.72 -4.01
N PHE A 71 -13.75 7.27 -3.77
CA PHE A 71 -13.35 6.78 -2.45
C PHE A 71 -13.34 7.89 -1.40
N LEU A 72 -12.72 9.03 -1.69
CA LEU A 72 -12.65 10.16 -0.78
C LEU A 72 -14.03 10.75 -0.45
N GLU A 73 -14.95 10.68 -1.39
CA GLU A 73 -16.34 11.11 -1.22
C GLU A 73 -17.24 10.03 -0.60
N LYS A 74 -16.66 8.89 -0.23
CA LYS A 74 -17.35 7.75 0.41
C LYS A 74 -18.42 7.09 -0.48
N LYS A 75 -18.27 7.22 -1.79
CA LYS A 75 -19.13 6.56 -2.78
C LYS A 75 -18.77 5.10 -2.99
N ILE A 76 -17.50 4.75 -2.77
CA ILE A 76 -17.01 3.38 -2.86
C ILE A 76 -16.20 3.04 -1.61
N SER A 77 -16.08 1.74 -1.32
CA SER A 77 -15.26 1.22 -0.21
C SER A 77 -13.81 1.02 -0.65
N GLU A 78 -12.93 0.79 0.32
CA GLU A 78 -11.54 0.45 0.04
C GLU A 78 -11.43 -0.80 -0.86
N LYS A 79 -12.24 -1.81 -0.58
CA LYS A 79 -12.28 -3.02 -1.39
C LYS A 79 -12.63 -2.72 -2.84
N GLN A 80 -13.52 -1.77 -3.08
CA GLN A 80 -13.93 -1.37 -4.43
C GLN A 80 -12.87 -0.57 -5.18
N ILE A 81 -11.88 0.00 -4.49
CA ILE A 81 -10.72 0.59 -5.18
C ILE A 81 -10.05 -0.48 -6.04
N LEU A 82 -9.77 -1.64 -5.47
CA LEU A 82 -9.16 -2.75 -6.20
C LEU A 82 -10.11 -3.36 -7.22
N GLU A 83 -11.38 -3.55 -6.85
CA GLU A 83 -12.37 -4.13 -7.74
C GLU A 83 -12.59 -3.31 -9.01
N ASN A 84 -12.52 -1.97 -8.90
CA ASN A 84 -12.82 -1.04 -9.98
C ASN A 84 -11.58 -0.52 -10.70
N THR A 85 -10.39 -0.95 -10.34
CA THR A 85 -9.15 -0.62 -11.04
C THR A 85 -8.77 -1.77 -11.97
N PHE A 86 -8.56 -1.47 -13.25
CA PHE A 86 -8.29 -2.49 -14.28
C PHE A 86 -6.92 -2.26 -14.92
N PRO A 87 -6.27 -3.34 -15.40
CA PRO A 87 -5.01 -3.21 -16.13
C PRO A 87 -5.19 -2.34 -17.38
N GLY A 88 -4.16 -1.56 -17.70
CA GLY A 88 -4.14 -0.78 -18.95
C GLY A 88 -4.86 0.56 -18.90
N GLU A 89 -5.35 0.98 -17.75
CA GLU A 89 -5.97 2.30 -17.61
C GLU A 89 -4.90 3.39 -17.45
N ASN A 90 -5.31 4.65 -17.63
CA ASN A 90 -4.44 5.81 -17.42
C ASN A 90 -4.46 6.18 -15.95
N TYR A 91 -3.50 5.67 -15.18
CA TYR A 91 -3.41 5.94 -13.75
C TYR A 91 -2.76 7.30 -13.50
N SER A 92 -3.37 8.10 -12.66
CA SER A 92 -2.83 9.40 -12.22
C SER A 92 -2.71 9.49 -10.70
N CYS A 93 -3.18 8.47 -9.98
CA CYS A 93 -3.20 8.44 -8.54
C CYS A 93 -2.60 7.13 -8.04
N ILE A 94 -2.04 7.15 -6.83
CA ILE A 94 -1.60 5.94 -6.12
C ILE A 94 -2.29 5.90 -4.77
N TYR A 95 -2.97 4.79 -4.49
CA TYR A 95 -3.51 4.50 -3.17
C TYR A 95 -2.41 3.87 -2.31
N LEU A 96 -2.04 4.56 -1.23
CA LEU A 96 -1.09 4.05 -0.25
C LEU A 96 -1.85 3.13 0.70
N CYS A 97 -1.98 1.85 0.32
CA CYS A 97 -2.88 0.92 1.00
C CYS A 97 -2.32 0.45 2.34
N SER A 98 -1.12 -0.10 2.34
CA SER A 98 -0.50 -0.57 3.57
C SER A 98 1.02 -0.63 3.48
N ALA A 99 1.65 -0.49 4.62
CA ALA A 99 3.09 -0.69 4.78
C ALA A 99 3.31 -1.35 6.14
N SER A 100 3.95 -2.51 6.14
CA SER A 100 4.21 -3.29 7.35
C SER A 100 5.70 -3.59 7.46
N THR A 101 6.27 -3.34 8.64
CA THR A 101 7.71 -3.52 8.90
C THR A 101 7.87 -4.31 10.18
N LEU A 102 8.76 -5.30 10.19
CA LEU A 102 9.11 -5.99 11.43
C LEU A 102 9.70 -4.99 12.45
N PRO A 103 9.36 -5.10 13.75
CA PRO A 103 9.74 -4.09 14.75
C PRO A 103 11.23 -3.78 14.81
N GLU A 104 12.11 -4.78 14.68
CA GLU A 104 13.56 -4.60 14.72
C GLU A 104 14.12 -3.81 13.54
N PHE A 105 13.33 -3.65 12.46
CA PHE A 105 13.72 -2.89 11.27
C PHE A 105 13.00 -1.54 11.19
N ALA A 106 12.12 -1.25 12.13
CA ALA A 106 11.39 0.01 12.16
C ALA A 106 12.30 1.19 12.56
N GLY A 107 11.94 2.40 12.13
CA GLY A 107 12.66 3.61 12.49
C GLY A 107 14.00 3.82 11.79
N LYS A 108 14.33 3.00 10.79
CA LYS A 108 15.59 3.09 10.04
C LYS A 108 15.44 3.74 8.66
N GLY A 109 14.24 4.19 8.32
CA GLY A 109 13.96 4.80 7.02
C GLY A 109 13.84 3.80 5.86
N LEU A 110 13.89 2.50 6.12
CA LEU A 110 13.84 1.46 5.08
C LEU A 110 12.47 1.39 4.42
N THR A 111 11.41 1.49 5.19
CA THR A 111 10.03 1.46 4.67
C THR A 111 9.77 2.65 3.75
N LYS A 112 10.14 3.85 4.18
CA LYS A 112 10.03 5.05 3.36
C LYS A 112 10.83 4.91 2.06
N LYS A 113 12.05 4.40 2.16
CA LYS A 113 12.91 4.19 0.99
C LYS A 113 12.26 3.25 -0.03
N LEU A 114 11.69 2.13 0.44
CA LEU A 114 10.98 1.20 -0.43
C LEU A 114 9.78 1.87 -1.08
N CYS A 115 8.98 2.61 -0.31
CA CYS A 115 7.83 3.35 -0.84
C CYS A 115 8.24 4.33 -1.94
N LEU A 116 9.31 5.09 -1.72
CA LEU A 116 9.81 6.05 -2.72
C LEU A 116 10.29 5.34 -4.00
N GLU A 117 10.96 4.22 -3.87
CA GLU A 117 11.40 3.42 -5.02
C GLU A 117 10.22 2.89 -5.84
N VAL A 118 9.18 2.41 -5.18
CA VAL A 118 7.96 1.91 -5.83
C VAL A 118 7.24 3.04 -6.58
N ILE A 119 7.08 4.19 -5.94
CA ILE A 119 6.44 5.36 -6.56
C ILE A 119 7.25 5.82 -7.79
N GLU A 120 8.57 5.86 -7.67
CA GLU A 120 9.43 6.25 -8.79
C GLU A 120 9.27 5.31 -9.99
N LYS A 121 9.20 4.00 -9.73
CA LYS A 121 8.95 3.02 -10.79
C LYS A 121 7.60 3.22 -11.45
N MET A 122 6.56 3.51 -10.67
CA MET A 122 5.22 3.79 -11.19
C MET A 122 5.19 5.09 -12.01
N ARG A 123 5.94 6.12 -11.59
CA ARG A 123 6.03 7.39 -12.33
C ARG A 123 6.71 7.25 -13.68
N LYS A 124 7.54 6.24 -13.88
CA LYS A 124 8.13 5.95 -15.19
C LYS A 124 7.10 5.42 -16.19
N SER A 125 6.07 4.78 -15.69
CA SER A 125 5.00 4.18 -16.53
C SER A 125 3.76 5.04 -16.61
N TYR A 126 3.48 5.87 -15.60
CA TYR A 126 2.24 6.63 -15.48
C TYR A 126 2.51 8.08 -15.08
N SER A 127 1.62 8.98 -15.51
CA SER A 127 1.66 10.40 -15.12
C SER A 127 1.01 10.58 -13.75
N ILE A 128 1.65 10.09 -12.71
CA ILE A 128 1.11 10.18 -11.35
C ILE A 128 1.18 11.61 -10.84
N GLU A 129 0.07 12.10 -10.31
CA GLU A 129 -0.07 13.45 -9.75
C GLU A 129 -0.45 13.45 -8.28
N ASN A 130 -1.20 12.42 -7.83
CA ASN A 130 -1.82 12.39 -6.52
C ASN A 130 -1.53 11.09 -5.78
N LEU A 131 -1.39 11.23 -4.46
CA LEU A 131 -1.39 10.12 -3.51
C LEU A 131 -2.63 10.25 -2.64
N PHE A 132 -3.22 9.14 -2.23
CA PHE A 132 -4.28 9.15 -1.25
C PHE A 132 -4.14 7.98 -0.28
N VAL A 133 -4.64 8.15 0.92
CA VAL A 133 -4.42 7.22 2.02
C VAL A 133 -5.62 7.22 2.97
N TRP A 134 -5.89 6.07 3.55
CA TRP A 134 -6.79 5.93 4.70
C TRP A 134 -5.91 5.58 5.91
N PRO A 135 -5.49 6.60 6.71
CA PRO A 135 -4.53 6.34 7.77
C PRO A 135 -5.19 5.66 8.97
N PHE A 136 -4.70 4.47 9.32
CA PHE A 136 -5.16 3.73 10.49
C PHE A 136 -4.34 4.04 11.74
N THR A 137 -3.11 4.55 11.58
CA THR A 137 -2.20 4.86 12.67
C THR A 137 -1.55 6.23 12.47
N VAL A 138 -1.09 6.84 13.57
CA VAL A 138 -0.34 8.09 13.51
C VAL A 138 0.95 7.91 12.71
N ALA A 139 1.64 6.78 12.92
CA ALA A 139 2.87 6.47 12.18
C ALA A 139 2.63 6.35 10.68
N GLY A 140 1.54 5.70 10.28
CA GLY A 140 1.16 5.58 8.86
C GLY A 140 0.85 6.92 8.23
N LYS A 141 0.15 7.79 8.93
CA LYS A 141 -0.14 9.16 8.46
C LYS A 141 1.14 9.96 8.26
N LYS A 142 2.05 9.93 9.23
CA LYS A 142 3.35 10.62 9.13
C LYS A 142 4.18 10.10 7.97
N LEU A 143 4.19 8.79 7.75
CA LEU A 143 4.89 8.18 6.62
C LEU A 143 4.33 8.71 5.30
N ALA A 144 3.01 8.72 5.14
CA ALA A 144 2.35 9.23 3.93
C ALA A 144 2.70 10.71 3.69
N GLU A 145 2.70 11.53 4.73
CA GLU A 145 3.07 12.94 4.63
C GLU A 145 4.51 13.15 4.18
N ARG A 146 5.44 12.35 4.71
CA ARG A 146 6.85 12.40 4.32
C ARG A 146 7.05 11.96 2.87
N ILE A 147 6.37 10.92 2.46
CA ILE A 147 6.40 10.44 1.07
C ILE A 147 5.90 11.54 0.12
N ALA A 148 4.78 12.17 0.45
CA ALA A 148 4.23 13.25 -0.35
C ALA A 148 5.20 14.43 -0.47
N THR A 149 5.81 14.83 0.65
CA THR A 149 6.79 15.91 0.68
C THR A 149 8.00 15.61 -0.21
N GLU A 150 8.56 14.42 -0.11
CA GLU A 150 9.76 14.04 -0.87
C GLU A 150 9.48 13.80 -2.36
N THR A 151 8.28 13.36 -2.71
CA THR A 151 7.91 13.16 -4.13
C THR A 151 7.37 14.41 -4.80
N GLY A 152 6.92 15.38 -4.01
CA GLY A 152 6.24 16.58 -4.53
C GLY A 152 4.81 16.31 -5.01
N LEU A 153 4.27 15.13 -4.72
CA LEU A 153 2.92 14.77 -5.12
C LEU A 153 1.88 15.29 -4.10
N ASN A 154 0.67 15.51 -4.57
CA ASN A 154 -0.43 15.90 -3.68
C ASN A 154 -0.83 14.71 -2.80
N LEU A 155 -1.21 14.98 -1.56
CA LEU A 155 -1.69 13.95 -0.65
C LEU A 155 -3.11 14.26 -0.20
N PHE A 156 -3.99 13.28 -0.34
CA PHE A 156 -5.37 13.35 0.13
C PHE A 156 -5.61 12.23 1.16
N CYS A 157 -6.23 12.58 2.28
CA CYS A 157 -6.53 11.62 3.34
C CYS A 157 -8.04 11.36 3.42
N PHE A 158 -8.39 10.09 3.49
CA PHE A 158 -9.75 9.67 3.79
C PHE A 158 -10.04 9.91 5.27
N ILE A 159 -11.16 10.57 5.56
CA ILE A 159 -11.54 10.93 6.92
C ILE A 159 -12.79 10.17 7.37
#